data_cd7ccab8eb74a99183344e9d01d2dd84
#
_entry.id   cd7ccab8eb74a99183344e9d01d2dd84
#
_cell.length_a   1.000
_cell.length_b   1.000
_cell.length_c   1.000
_cell.angle_alpha   90.00
_cell.angle_beta   90.00
_cell.angle_gamma   90.00
#
_symmetry.space_group_name_H-M   'P 1'
#
loop_
_entity.id
_entity.type
_entity.pdbx_description
1 polymer ?
#
loop_
_entity_poly.entity_id
_entity_poly.type
_entity_poly.pdbx_seq_one_letter_code
_entity_poly.pdbx_strand_id
1 'polypeptide(L)'
;MTITLTSTFSNLFDPARFFGPIFEKELRVSSRRKRNYITRFTYLVFLTGFLSVIWLDAVDFTVSSGTQVVSRLALAGKQIITFLVRFQFYAIQLVAIVMLSTTISDEIYHRTLGVLMSTPITSFQIVMGKLTGKLLQLILLLGVSLPLLAIIRIFGGVPWDYIVSSLCMTLSALIFVGLLSLFFSSFSRKSYVVIILTLLALGILFGIPYMLMEGIPLRVVSNDISRIALYHVNPYLMLDLSTSIMLDPAIARVVRLSWPIHCSIMLTASAFVLLVCVCRVRKVAIAQASGRLDMIARLRHLKAVKPADKNVATTSDTRIRRVKGPPVVWKELKSRISSWEKLIVKVIIGLEIAMIVAMYLFPVIANTFGYEETHMIYVWTFMGLGILSVTVFPSTSITSEKESRCWPLLLTTTLDDWQILFGKFVGVVRRSMFVWLLLFFYVSVFWAVQCVGPLAVIHIFLIIVGTIVFLSGTGFYFSSCLKHTSEAVITNIALTASIWGLLPLFLKLLDQTHRNMSDLREYYLNVVPFVQATVVMVSTFTNSAWSSYDWPGHDRGLLGSTCLILTVMLVYMFFGVVFAWFAKRRFRRDIF
;
A
#
# COMPACT_ATOMS: atom_id res chain seq x y z
N MET A 1 -5.12 -57.13 3.96
CA MET A 1 -4.12 -56.29 3.24
C MET A 1 -4.71 -55.02 2.64
N THR A 2 -6.00 -54.91 2.45
CA THR A 2 -6.69 -53.68 1.93
C THR A 2 -6.92 -52.60 2.99
N ILE A 3 -7.01 -52.94 4.28
CA ILE A 3 -7.27 -51.97 5.36
C ILE A 3 -6.02 -51.13 5.71
N THR A 4 -4.82 -51.64 5.47
CA THR A 4 -3.57 -50.92 5.72
C THR A 4 -3.21 -49.89 4.66
N LEU A 5 -3.62 -50.09 3.41
CA LEU A 5 -3.37 -49.16 2.32
C LEU A 5 -4.27 -47.90 2.42
N THR A 6 -5.53 -48.07 2.79
CA THR A 6 -6.46 -46.93 3.00
C THR A 6 -6.07 -46.05 4.19
N SER A 7 -5.56 -46.65 5.28
CA SER A 7 -5.06 -45.88 6.42
C SER A 7 -3.75 -45.17 6.13
N THR A 8 -2.91 -45.70 5.24
CA THR A 8 -1.65 -45.05 4.84
C THR A 8 -1.91 -43.89 3.89
N PHE A 9 -2.89 -44.01 2.97
CA PHE A 9 -3.31 -42.92 2.08
C PHE A 9 -4.05 -41.82 2.84
N SER A 10 -4.94 -42.14 3.78
CA SER A 10 -5.60 -41.13 4.62
C SER A 10 -4.62 -40.39 5.53
N ASN A 11 -3.58 -41.08 6.00
CA ASN A 11 -2.52 -40.46 6.79
C ASN A 11 -1.55 -39.57 5.98
N LEU A 12 -1.42 -39.76 4.68
CA LEU A 12 -0.64 -38.90 3.79
C LEU A 12 -1.37 -37.60 3.46
N PHE A 13 -2.70 -37.63 3.40
CA PHE A 13 -3.55 -36.46 3.11
C PHE A 13 -4.23 -35.87 4.36
N ASP A 14 -3.79 -36.23 5.57
CA ASP A 14 -4.33 -35.64 6.79
C ASP A 14 -3.93 -34.14 6.85
N PRO A 15 -4.88 -33.20 6.62
CA PRO A 15 -4.58 -31.77 6.60
C PRO A 15 -3.99 -31.28 7.94
N ALA A 16 -4.27 -31.97 9.03
CA ALA A 16 -3.71 -31.67 10.35
C ALA A 16 -2.18 -31.85 10.40
N ARG A 17 -1.60 -32.76 9.61
CA ARG A 17 -0.15 -32.94 9.53
C ARG A 17 0.57 -31.82 8.77
N PHE A 18 -0.05 -31.30 7.69
CA PHE A 18 0.53 -30.23 6.88
C PHE A 18 0.34 -28.85 7.53
N PHE A 19 -0.85 -28.55 8.01
CA PHE A 19 -1.18 -27.22 8.52
C PHE A 19 -1.01 -27.07 10.04
N GLY A 20 -0.97 -28.19 10.77
CA GLY A 20 -0.78 -28.24 12.22
C GLY A 20 -1.94 -27.63 13.03
N PRO A 21 -1.88 -27.72 14.37
CA PRO A 21 -2.93 -27.25 15.27
C PRO A 21 -3.10 -25.72 15.25
N ILE A 22 -2.08 -24.99 14.77
CA ILE A 22 -2.12 -23.52 14.66
C ILE A 22 -3.16 -23.09 13.63
N PHE A 23 -3.31 -23.79 12.52
CA PHE A 23 -4.30 -23.48 11.49
C PHE A 23 -5.72 -23.60 12.03
N GLU A 24 -6.03 -24.70 12.75
CA GLU A 24 -7.34 -24.90 13.35
C GLU A 24 -7.67 -23.81 14.38
N LYS A 25 -6.70 -23.44 15.22
CA LYS A 25 -6.83 -22.31 16.15
C LYS A 25 -7.13 -21.01 15.43
N GLU A 26 -6.36 -20.67 14.38
CA GLU A 26 -6.55 -19.43 13.61
C GLU A 26 -7.91 -19.41 12.90
N LEU A 27 -8.37 -20.52 12.35
CA LEU A 27 -9.70 -20.63 11.75
C LEU A 27 -10.81 -20.40 12.78
N ARG A 28 -10.73 -21.05 13.95
CA ARG A 28 -11.72 -20.93 15.02
C ARG A 28 -11.80 -19.51 15.56
N VAL A 29 -10.66 -18.85 15.72
CA VAL A 29 -10.59 -17.45 16.15
C VAL A 29 -11.15 -16.51 15.07
N SER A 30 -10.80 -16.79 13.81
CA SER A 30 -11.25 -15.98 12.66
C SER A 30 -12.76 -16.06 12.44
N SER A 31 -13.35 -17.25 12.53
CA SER A 31 -14.80 -17.47 12.33
C SER A 31 -15.67 -16.76 13.38
N ARG A 32 -15.15 -16.55 14.60
CA ARG A 32 -15.87 -15.86 15.67
C ARG A 32 -15.80 -14.33 15.61
N ARG A 33 -14.93 -13.75 14.77
CA ARG A 33 -14.75 -12.30 14.68
C ARG A 33 -15.80 -11.66 13.79
N LYS A 34 -16.75 -10.91 14.37
CA LYS A 34 -17.78 -10.13 13.65
C LYS A 34 -17.19 -9.24 12.54
N ARG A 35 -15.98 -8.71 12.76
CA ARG A 35 -15.28 -7.87 11.79
C ARG A 35 -15.11 -8.54 10.42
N ASN A 36 -14.77 -9.82 10.36
CA ASN A 36 -14.57 -10.53 9.10
C ASN A 36 -15.86 -10.59 8.27
N TYR A 37 -17.00 -10.72 8.91
CA TYR A 37 -18.30 -10.70 8.26
C TYR A 37 -18.68 -9.29 7.78
N ILE A 38 -18.41 -8.27 8.59
CA ILE A 38 -18.62 -6.87 8.21
C ILE A 38 -17.76 -6.51 6.99
N THR A 39 -16.48 -6.89 6.97
CA THR A 39 -15.60 -6.62 5.82
C THR A 39 -16.12 -7.28 4.55
N ARG A 40 -16.58 -8.53 4.61
CA ARG A 40 -17.17 -9.24 3.45
C ARG A 40 -18.46 -8.58 2.99
N PHE A 41 -19.32 -8.22 3.93
CA PHE A 41 -20.58 -7.52 3.63
C PHE A 41 -20.33 -6.16 2.98
N THR A 42 -19.44 -5.35 3.54
CA THR A 42 -19.05 -4.04 2.98
C THR A 42 -18.46 -4.19 1.59
N TYR A 43 -17.60 -5.19 1.40
CA TYR A 43 -17.01 -5.50 0.08
C TYR A 43 -18.10 -5.87 -0.95
N LEU A 44 -19.04 -6.73 -0.57
CA LEU A 44 -20.16 -7.13 -1.43
C LEU A 44 -21.07 -5.93 -1.77
N VAL A 45 -21.44 -5.14 -0.77
CA VAL A 45 -22.28 -3.92 -0.98
C VAL A 45 -21.59 -2.95 -1.92
N PHE A 46 -20.28 -2.78 -1.77
CA PHE A 46 -19.49 -1.92 -2.67
C PHE A 46 -19.50 -2.46 -4.11
N LEU A 47 -19.24 -3.75 -4.30
CA LEU A 47 -19.23 -4.36 -5.63
C LEU A 47 -20.62 -4.35 -6.29
N THR A 48 -21.70 -4.67 -5.53
CA THR A 48 -23.06 -4.65 -6.07
C THR A 48 -23.55 -3.24 -6.36
N GLY A 49 -23.21 -2.26 -5.53
CA GLY A 49 -23.51 -0.85 -5.78
C GLY A 49 -22.84 -0.36 -7.06
N PHE A 50 -21.58 -0.71 -7.24
CA PHE A 50 -20.82 -0.38 -8.43
C PHE A 50 -21.41 -1.05 -9.70
N LEU A 51 -21.72 -2.35 -9.61
CA LEU A 51 -22.39 -3.08 -10.67
C LEU A 51 -23.73 -2.41 -11.05
N SER A 52 -24.53 -2.01 -10.05
CA SER A 52 -25.84 -1.38 -10.27
C SER A 52 -25.73 -0.05 -11.02
N VAL A 53 -24.71 0.76 -10.70
CA VAL A 53 -24.50 2.05 -11.38
C VAL A 53 -24.19 1.85 -12.86
N ILE A 54 -23.24 0.95 -13.20
CA ILE A 54 -22.92 0.70 -14.60
C ILE A 54 -24.08 0.02 -15.33
N TRP A 55 -24.84 -0.83 -14.62
CA TRP A 55 -26.03 -1.46 -15.19
C TRP A 55 -27.10 -0.44 -15.57
N LEU A 56 -27.39 0.53 -14.70
CA LEU A 56 -28.37 1.58 -14.96
C LEU A 56 -27.97 2.44 -16.17
N ASP A 57 -26.66 2.61 -16.39
CA ASP A 57 -26.13 3.29 -17.57
C ASP A 57 -26.33 2.48 -18.88
N ALA A 58 -26.03 1.19 -18.81
CA ALA A 58 -26.11 0.33 -19.98
C ALA A 58 -27.53 0.10 -20.49
N VAL A 59 -28.52 0.13 -19.59
CA VAL A 59 -29.94 -0.06 -19.89
C VAL A 59 -30.62 1.30 -20.12
N ASP A 60 -30.30 1.91 -21.25
CA ASP A 60 -31.01 3.11 -21.70
C ASP A 60 -32.32 2.67 -22.39
N PHE A 61 -33.47 2.85 -21.71
CA PHE A 61 -34.80 2.44 -22.15
C PHE A 61 -35.30 3.23 -23.40
N THR A 62 -34.51 4.18 -23.89
CA THR A 62 -34.88 5.04 -25.04
C THR A 62 -34.46 4.43 -26.40
N VAL A 63 -33.75 3.32 -26.41
CA VAL A 63 -33.20 2.73 -27.64
C VAL A 63 -34.20 1.80 -28.32
N SER A 64 -34.51 2.09 -29.59
CA SER A 64 -35.57 1.44 -30.36
C SER A 64 -35.19 0.16 -31.11
N SER A 65 -33.90 -0.23 -31.16
CA SER A 65 -33.45 -1.43 -31.89
C SER A 65 -32.78 -2.48 -30.99
N GLY A 66 -33.24 -3.74 -31.08
CA GLY A 66 -32.73 -4.85 -30.25
C GLY A 66 -31.23 -5.14 -30.45
N THR A 67 -30.68 -4.94 -31.63
CA THR A 67 -29.25 -5.13 -31.94
C THR A 67 -28.34 -4.12 -31.25
N GLN A 68 -28.81 -2.87 -31.11
CA GLN A 68 -28.08 -1.83 -30.39
C GLN A 68 -28.06 -2.08 -28.89
N VAL A 69 -29.15 -2.60 -28.32
CA VAL A 69 -29.24 -2.99 -26.90
C VAL A 69 -28.22 -4.10 -26.59
N VAL A 70 -28.16 -5.14 -27.41
CA VAL A 70 -27.21 -6.25 -27.22
C VAL A 70 -25.76 -5.79 -27.30
N SER A 71 -25.42 -4.93 -28.26
CA SER A 71 -24.04 -4.41 -28.37
C SER A 71 -23.65 -3.51 -27.20
N ARG A 72 -24.56 -2.67 -26.70
CA ARG A 72 -24.34 -1.83 -25.50
C ARG A 72 -24.17 -2.68 -24.24
N LEU A 73 -25.01 -3.72 -24.05
CA LEU A 73 -24.89 -4.65 -22.93
C LEU A 73 -23.54 -5.38 -22.95
N ALA A 74 -23.07 -5.80 -24.11
CA ALA A 74 -21.77 -6.45 -24.24
C ALA A 74 -20.60 -5.51 -23.91
N LEU A 75 -20.67 -4.24 -24.31
CA LEU A 75 -19.69 -3.23 -23.95
C LEU A 75 -19.72 -2.94 -22.45
N ALA A 76 -20.89 -2.77 -21.85
CA ALA A 76 -21.05 -2.60 -20.43
C ALA A 76 -20.49 -3.78 -19.63
N GLY A 77 -20.77 -5.00 -20.07
CA GLY A 77 -20.20 -6.20 -19.45
C GLY A 77 -18.67 -6.20 -19.43
N LYS A 78 -18.04 -5.79 -20.55
CA LYS A 78 -16.57 -5.64 -20.64
C LYS A 78 -16.04 -4.55 -19.69
N GLN A 79 -16.71 -3.41 -19.57
CA GLN A 79 -16.30 -2.32 -18.67
C GLN A 79 -16.44 -2.72 -17.21
N ILE A 80 -17.55 -3.33 -16.82
CA ILE A 80 -17.82 -3.78 -15.46
C ILE A 80 -16.75 -4.80 -15.04
N ILE A 81 -16.48 -5.81 -15.85
CA ILE A 81 -15.52 -6.86 -15.48
C ILE A 81 -14.10 -6.32 -15.39
N THR A 82 -13.71 -5.41 -16.29
CA THR A 82 -12.41 -4.74 -16.26
C THR A 82 -12.20 -4.01 -14.94
N PHE A 83 -13.19 -3.23 -14.52
CA PHE A 83 -13.11 -2.52 -13.24
C PHE A 83 -13.08 -3.49 -12.07
N LEU A 84 -13.99 -4.45 -12.03
CA LEU A 84 -14.14 -5.39 -10.93
C LEU A 84 -12.86 -6.21 -10.74
N VAL A 85 -12.28 -6.71 -11.82
CA VAL A 85 -11.03 -7.49 -11.79
C VAL A 85 -9.85 -6.63 -11.32
N ARG A 86 -9.70 -5.41 -11.86
CA ARG A 86 -8.63 -4.49 -11.43
C ARG A 86 -8.79 -4.10 -9.96
N PHE A 87 -9.99 -3.68 -9.55
CA PHE A 87 -10.26 -3.33 -8.15
C PHE A 87 -9.96 -4.49 -7.20
N GLN A 88 -10.47 -5.67 -7.52
CA GLN A 88 -10.27 -6.89 -6.73
C GLN A 88 -8.79 -7.24 -6.61
N PHE A 89 -8.04 -7.17 -7.71
CA PHE A 89 -6.62 -7.49 -7.75
C PHE A 89 -5.81 -6.57 -6.82
N TYR A 90 -6.01 -5.25 -6.89
CA TYR A 90 -5.28 -4.30 -6.04
C TYR A 90 -5.75 -4.32 -4.59
N ALA A 91 -7.06 -4.36 -4.37
CA ALA A 91 -7.63 -4.32 -3.02
C ALA A 91 -7.23 -5.53 -2.18
N ILE A 92 -7.30 -6.74 -2.73
CA ILE A 92 -6.94 -7.97 -2.02
C ILE A 92 -5.46 -8.01 -1.65
N GLN A 93 -4.57 -7.58 -2.54
CA GLN A 93 -3.13 -7.51 -2.26
C GLN A 93 -2.84 -6.54 -1.12
N LEU A 94 -3.46 -5.37 -1.12
CA LEU A 94 -3.28 -4.37 -0.07
C LEU A 94 -3.77 -4.89 1.30
N VAL A 95 -4.93 -5.55 1.33
CA VAL A 95 -5.45 -6.18 2.55
C VAL A 95 -4.52 -7.30 3.01
N ALA A 96 -3.98 -8.11 2.09
CA ALA A 96 -3.02 -9.18 2.39
C ALA A 96 -1.76 -8.63 3.07
N ILE A 97 -1.18 -7.56 2.54
CA ILE A 97 0.01 -6.92 3.12
C ILE A 97 -0.24 -6.55 4.58
N VAL A 98 -1.36 -5.87 4.84
CA VAL A 98 -1.66 -5.42 6.21
C VAL A 98 -2.01 -6.58 7.13
N MET A 99 -2.79 -7.56 6.67
CA MET A 99 -3.18 -8.72 7.50
C MET A 99 -2.00 -9.64 7.85
N LEU A 100 -1.06 -9.83 6.93
CA LEU A 100 0.09 -10.70 7.16
C LEU A 100 1.27 -9.99 7.81
N SER A 101 1.32 -8.66 7.76
CA SER A 101 2.38 -7.88 8.42
C SER A 101 2.45 -8.08 9.93
N THR A 102 1.32 -8.32 10.59
CA THR A 102 1.23 -8.53 12.05
C THR A 102 1.50 -9.97 12.45
N THR A 103 1.45 -10.92 11.54
CA THR A 103 1.31 -12.35 11.83
C THR A 103 2.47 -12.96 12.63
N ILE A 104 3.72 -12.61 12.29
CA ILE A 104 4.92 -13.07 13.03
C ILE A 104 5.47 -11.94 13.90
N SER A 105 5.34 -10.68 13.49
CA SER A 105 5.83 -9.54 14.25
C SER A 105 5.21 -9.45 15.64
N ASP A 106 3.92 -9.79 15.80
CA ASP A 106 3.23 -9.83 17.08
C ASP A 106 3.79 -10.93 17.99
N GLU A 107 4.08 -12.11 17.44
CA GLU A 107 4.70 -13.20 18.21
C GLU A 107 6.14 -12.84 18.66
N ILE A 108 6.89 -12.16 17.80
CA ILE A 108 8.22 -11.67 18.17
C ILE A 108 8.11 -10.58 19.25
N TYR A 109 7.10 -9.71 19.14
CA TYR A 109 6.86 -8.62 20.08
C TYR A 109 6.48 -9.15 21.47
N HIS A 110 5.51 -10.09 21.54
CA HIS A 110 5.05 -10.70 22.77
C HIS A 110 5.97 -11.82 23.31
N ARG A 111 7.06 -12.12 22.60
CA ARG A 111 8.03 -13.19 22.94
C ARG A 111 7.41 -14.59 23.01
N THR A 112 6.32 -14.82 22.31
CA THR A 112 5.62 -16.11 22.29
C THR A 112 6.20 -17.11 21.30
N LEU A 113 7.01 -16.64 20.33
CA LEU A 113 7.60 -17.50 19.29
C LEU A 113 8.54 -18.58 19.89
N GLY A 114 9.32 -18.21 20.92
CA GLY A 114 10.17 -19.17 21.67
C GLY A 114 9.37 -20.25 22.38
N VAL A 115 8.22 -19.88 22.97
CA VAL A 115 7.29 -20.83 23.63
C VAL A 115 6.64 -21.76 22.62
N LEU A 116 6.28 -21.28 21.42
CA LEU A 116 5.76 -22.13 20.36
C LEU A 116 6.78 -23.20 19.92
N MET A 117 8.07 -22.88 19.95
CA MET A 117 9.13 -23.83 19.62
C MET A 117 9.44 -24.86 20.72
N SER A 118 8.98 -24.68 21.96
CA SER A 118 9.07 -25.68 23.00
C SER A 118 7.99 -26.78 22.87
N THR A 119 6.99 -26.54 22.00
CA THR A 119 5.98 -27.54 21.64
C THR A 119 6.47 -28.40 20.46
N PRO A 120 5.95 -29.63 20.26
CA PRO A 120 6.36 -30.51 19.16
C PRO A 120 5.84 -30.03 17.78
N ILE A 121 5.87 -28.70 17.52
CA ILE A 121 5.40 -28.08 16.27
C ILE A 121 6.61 -27.65 15.45
N THR A 122 6.64 -28.02 14.18
CA THR A 122 7.73 -27.62 13.28
C THR A 122 7.61 -26.15 12.85
N SER A 123 8.75 -25.52 12.53
CA SER A 123 8.76 -24.14 12.00
C SER A 123 7.93 -24.01 10.72
N PHE A 124 7.89 -25.07 9.91
CA PHE A 124 7.06 -25.13 8.71
C PHE A 124 5.55 -25.06 9.07
N GLN A 125 5.10 -25.84 10.03
CA GLN A 125 3.72 -25.83 10.52
C GLN A 125 3.32 -24.48 11.12
N ILE A 126 4.24 -23.79 11.80
CA ILE A 126 3.99 -22.44 12.33
C ILE A 126 3.74 -21.46 11.19
N VAL A 127 4.64 -21.44 10.19
CA VAL A 127 4.54 -20.53 9.06
C VAL A 127 3.32 -20.84 8.20
N MET A 128 3.12 -22.12 7.84
CA MET A 128 2.00 -22.56 7.02
C MET A 128 0.66 -22.38 7.73
N GLY A 129 0.53 -22.73 8.99
CA GLY A 129 -0.71 -22.57 9.74
C GLY A 129 -1.16 -21.12 9.83
N LYS A 130 -0.22 -20.19 10.07
CA LYS A 130 -0.50 -18.76 10.11
C LYS A 130 -0.79 -18.17 8.73
N LEU A 131 -0.02 -18.55 7.71
CA LEU A 131 -0.22 -18.12 6.33
C LEU A 131 -1.60 -18.56 5.82
N THR A 132 -1.88 -19.86 5.86
CA THR A 132 -3.12 -20.44 5.33
C THR A 132 -4.35 -19.94 6.08
N GLY A 133 -4.28 -19.73 7.40
CA GLY A 133 -5.36 -19.14 8.17
C GLY A 133 -5.74 -17.73 7.71
N LYS A 134 -4.77 -16.91 7.31
CA LYS A 134 -5.02 -15.56 6.75
C LYS A 134 -5.38 -15.59 5.26
N LEU A 135 -4.68 -16.41 4.48
CA LEU A 135 -5.00 -16.58 3.06
C LEU A 135 -6.42 -17.09 2.84
N LEU A 136 -6.91 -18.03 3.66
CA LEU A 136 -8.28 -18.52 3.53
C LEU A 136 -9.31 -17.41 3.71
N GLN A 137 -9.07 -16.45 4.62
CA GLN A 137 -9.97 -15.29 4.78
C GLN A 137 -10.02 -14.43 3.51
N LEU A 138 -8.88 -14.26 2.85
CA LEU A 138 -8.75 -13.48 1.61
C LEU A 138 -9.30 -14.26 0.40
N ILE A 139 -9.09 -15.57 0.35
CA ILE A 139 -9.70 -16.46 -0.67
C ILE A 139 -11.22 -16.43 -0.55
N LEU A 140 -11.76 -16.45 0.67
CA LEU A 140 -13.21 -16.31 0.87
C LEU A 140 -13.73 -14.94 0.46
N LEU A 141 -12.92 -13.88 0.64
CA LEU A 141 -13.28 -12.55 0.13
C LEU A 141 -13.29 -12.52 -1.40
N LEU A 142 -12.29 -13.16 -2.03
CA LEU A 142 -12.23 -13.37 -3.49
C LEU A 142 -13.43 -14.20 -3.97
N GLY A 143 -13.80 -15.25 -3.23
CA GLY A 143 -14.92 -16.13 -3.56
C GLY A 143 -16.29 -15.42 -3.59
N VAL A 144 -16.46 -14.37 -2.78
CA VAL A 144 -17.69 -13.55 -2.78
C VAL A 144 -17.90 -12.83 -4.12
N SER A 145 -16.86 -12.52 -4.86
CA SER A 145 -16.97 -11.88 -6.19
C SER A 145 -17.30 -12.86 -7.31
N LEU A 146 -17.11 -14.17 -7.13
CA LEU A 146 -17.37 -15.18 -8.16
C LEU A 146 -18.80 -15.16 -8.72
N PRO A 147 -19.88 -15.12 -7.90
CA PRO A 147 -21.23 -15.02 -8.41
C PRO A 147 -21.45 -13.76 -9.26
N LEU A 148 -20.85 -12.63 -8.86
CA LEU A 148 -20.96 -11.38 -9.61
C LEU A 148 -20.27 -11.48 -10.98
N LEU A 149 -19.06 -12.06 -11.03
CA LEU A 149 -18.35 -12.33 -12.29
C LEU A 149 -19.15 -13.25 -13.22
N ALA A 150 -19.81 -14.26 -12.67
CA ALA A 150 -20.66 -15.17 -13.44
C ALA A 150 -21.91 -14.47 -14.00
N ILE A 151 -22.54 -13.59 -13.23
CA ILE A 151 -23.71 -12.79 -13.67
C ILE A 151 -23.31 -11.85 -14.81
N ILE A 152 -22.18 -11.15 -14.70
CA ILE A 152 -21.72 -10.20 -15.73
C ILE A 152 -21.54 -10.91 -17.08
N ARG A 153 -21.13 -12.16 -17.07
CA ARG A 153 -20.98 -12.92 -18.32
C ARG A 153 -22.31 -13.13 -19.07
N ILE A 154 -23.43 -13.19 -18.38
CA ILE A 154 -24.76 -13.34 -19.00
C ILE A 154 -25.05 -12.17 -19.94
N PHE A 155 -24.48 -10.98 -19.66
CA PHE A 155 -24.60 -9.81 -20.54
C PHE A 155 -23.82 -9.92 -21.84
N GLY A 156 -22.93 -10.91 -21.95
CA GLY A 156 -22.13 -11.18 -23.15
C GLY A 156 -20.81 -10.42 -23.21
N GLY A 157 -20.02 -10.72 -24.22
CA GLY A 157 -18.76 -10.01 -24.51
C GLY A 157 -17.54 -10.43 -23.69
N VAL A 158 -17.67 -11.25 -22.65
CA VAL A 158 -16.57 -11.70 -21.80
C VAL A 158 -16.30 -13.18 -21.93
N PRO A 159 -15.09 -13.61 -22.35
CA PRO A 159 -14.72 -15.02 -22.46
C PRO A 159 -14.47 -15.66 -21.09
N TRP A 160 -14.77 -16.97 -20.96
CA TRP A 160 -14.48 -17.73 -19.72
C TRP A 160 -13.00 -17.76 -19.39
N ASP A 161 -12.15 -17.84 -20.39
CA ASP A 161 -10.71 -17.89 -20.22
C ASP A 161 -10.19 -16.64 -19.46
N TYR A 162 -10.75 -15.46 -19.75
CA TYR A 162 -10.41 -14.23 -19.04
C TYR A 162 -10.84 -14.26 -17.57
N ILE A 163 -12.02 -14.79 -17.25
CA ILE A 163 -12.50 -14.88 -15.86
C ILE A 163 -11.61 -15.82 -15.05
N VAL A 164 -11.32 -17.00 -15.60
CA VAL A 164 -10.48 -17.99 -14.93
C VAL A 164 -9.04 -17.48 -14.80
N SER A 165 -8.47 -16.92 -15.86
CA SER A 165 -7.10 -16.39 -15.86
C SER A 165 -6.95 -15.25 -14.86
N SER A 166 -7.89 -14.30 -14.81
CA SER A 166 -7.84 -13.17 -13.86
C SER A 166 -7.92 -13.61 -12.40
N LEU A 167 -8.73 -14.63 -12.09
CA LEU A 167 -8.81 -15.20 -10.75
C LEU A 167 -7.53 -15.96 -10.37
N CYS A 168 -6.99 -16.77 -11.28
CA CYS A 168 -5.74 -17.50 -11.05
C CYS A 168 -4.54 -16.55 -10.88
N MET A 169 -4.45 -15.51 -11.72
CA MET A 169 -3.43 -14.48 -11.58
C MET A 169 -3.56 -13.72 -10.25
N THR A 170 -4.79 -13.34 -9.87
CA THR A 170 -5.04 -12.68 -8.57
C THR A 170 -4.65 -13.58 -7.41
N LEU A 171 -4.99 -14.86 -7.44
CA LEU A 171 -4.66 -15.82 -6.39
C LEU A 171 -3.14 -16.07 -6.29
N SER A 172 -2.45 -16.26 -7.41
CA SER A 172 -1.00 -16.47 -7.42
C SER A 172 -0.24 -15.23 -6.91
N ALA A 173 -0.65 -14.03 -7.33
CA ALA A 173 -0.11 -12.76 -6.83
C ALA A 173 -0.40 -12.57 -5.33
N LEU A 174 -1.62 -12.91 -4.86
CA LEU A 174 -2.00 -12.87 -3.46
C LEU A 174 -1.10 -13.76 -2.59
N ILE A 175 -0.83 -14.98 -3.03
CA ILE A 175 0.05 -15.92 -2.31
C ILE A 175 1.47 -15.35 -2.23
N PHE A 176 2.00 -14.81 -3.33
CA PHE A 176 3.33 -14.21 -3.36
C PHE A 176 3.46 -13.01 -2.44
N VAL A 177 2.53 -12.05 -2.55
CA VAL A 177 2.51 -10.83 -1.73
C VAL A 177 2.32 -11.16 -0.25
N GLY A 178 1.45 -12.13 0.04
CA GLY A 178 1.24 -12.62 1.41
C GLY A 178 2.49 -13.23 2.02
N LEU A 179 3.20 -14.07 1.28
CA LEU A 179 4.48 -14.66 1.71
C LEU A 179 5.58 -13.62 1.88
N LEU A 180 5.65 -12.64 0.98
CA LEU A 180 6.60 -11.55 1.07
C LEU A 180 6.36 -10.71 2.33
N SER A 181 5.10 -10.38 2.63
CA SER A 181 4.73 -9.68 3.87
C SER A 181 5.06 -10.51 5.12
N LEU A 182 4.77 -11.80 5.11
CA LEU A 182 5.11 -12.72 6.19
C LEU A 182 6.64 -12.83 6.38
N PHE A 183 7.40 -12.88 5.31
CA PHE A 183 8.86 -12.88 5.35
C PHE A 183 9.40 -11.63 6.04
N PHE A 184 8.95 -10.43 5.62
CA PHE A 184 9.34 -9.19 6.29
C PHE A 184 8.86 -9.10 7.73
N SER A 185 7.71 -9.70 8.07
CA SER A 185 7.21 -9.81 9.44
C SER A 185 8.17 -10.55 10.38
N SER A 186 9.01 -11.44 9.84
CA SER A 186 10.05 -12.15 10.61
C SER A 186 11.25 -11.27 11.01
N PHE A 187 11.40 -10.09 10.43
CA PHE A 187 12.54 -9.19 10.69
C PHE A 187 12.23 -8.06 11.67
N SER A 188 10.98 -7.65 11.78
CA SER A 188 10.61 -6.48 12.55
C SER A 188 9.55 -6.79 13.60
N ARG A 189 9.71 -6.16 14.78
CA ARG A 189 8.71 -6.17 15.85
C ARG A 189 7.56 -5.18 15.60
N LYS A 190 7.73 -4.29 14.62
CA LYS A 190 6.79 -3.19 14.34
C LYS A 190 6.07 -3.45 13.01
N SER A 191 4.78 -3.69 13.05
CA SER A 191 3.95 -4.04 11.88
C SER A 191 3.98 -2.99 10.77
N TYR A 192 4.04 -1.70 11.12
CA TYR A 192 4.10 -0.64 10.10
C TYR A 192 5.38 -0.68 9.26
N VAL A 193 6.50 -1.08 9.87
CA VAL A 193 7.78 -1.26 9.14
C VAL A 193 7.64 -2.37 8.11
N VAL A 194 6.94 -3.45 8.47
CA VAL A 194 6.67 -4.57 7.58
C VAL A 194 5.80 -4.14 6.39
N ILE A 195 4.74 -3.37 6.65
CA ILE A 195 3.86 -2.86 5.61
C ILE A 195 4.66 -2.02 4.59
N ILE A 196 5.43 -1.05 5.08
CA ILE A 196 6.22 -0.17 4.22
C ILE A 196 7.29 -0.97 3.44
N LEU A 197 8.00 -1.90 4.10
CA LEU A 197 8.99 -2.74 3.43
C LEU A 197 8.38 -3.62 2.34
N THR A 198 7.20 -4.19 2.60
CA THR A 198 6.50 -5.03 1.62
C THR A 198 6.07 -4.20 0.42
N LEU A 199 5.46 -3.04 0.64
CA LEU A 199 5.03 -2.15 -0.44
C LEU A 199 6.21 -1.61 -1.24
N LEU A 200 7.31 -1.25 -0.57
CA LEU A 200 8.55 -0.82 -1.22
C LEU A 200 9.15 -1.95 -2.07
N ALA A 201 9.21 -3.18 -1.52
CA ALA A 201 9.71 -4.33 -2.26
C ALA A 201 8.85 -4.65 -3.50
N LEU A 202 7.53 -4.54 -3.39
CA LEU A 202 6.63 -4.70 -4.55
C LEU A 202 6.82 -3.58 -5.58
N GLY A 203 6.99 -2.34 -5.13
CA GLY A 203 7.30 -1.21 -6.00
C GLY A 203 8.62 -1.41 -6.76
N ILE A 204 9.66 -1.92 -6.10
CA ILE A 204 10.94 -2.21 -6.73
C ILE A 204 10.85 -3.42 -7.68
N LEU A 205 10.21 -4.51 -7.25
CA LEU A 205 10.14 -5.75 -8.03
C LEU A 205 9.24 -5.62 -9.26
N PHE A 206 8.12 -4.93 -9.13
CA PHE A 206 7.09 -4.88 -10.17
C PHE A 206 6.80 -3.46 -10.66
N GLY A 207 6.85 -2.46 -9.80
CA GLY A 207 6.55 -1.08 -10.17
C GLY A 207 7.62 -0.47 -11.06
N ILE A 208 8.89 -0.60 -10.72
CA ILE A 208 9.99 -0.08 -11.56
C ILE A 208 10.00 -0.72 -12.94
N PRO A 209 9.95 -2.07 -13.08
CA PRO A 209 9.87 -2.68 -14.41
C PRO A 209 8.63 -2.25 -15.21
N TYR A 210 7.49 -2.06 -14.54
CA TYR A 210 6.28 -1.52 -15.17
C TYR A 210 6.52 -0.12 -15.75
N MET A 211 7.06 0.78 -14.96
CA MET A 211 7.37 2.15 -15.34
C MET A 211 8.41 2.22 -16.47
N LEU A 212 9.43 1.36 -16.41
CA LEU A 212 10.45 1.29 -17.46
C LEU A 212 9.86 0.82 -18.79
N MET A 213 8.85 -0.03 -18.78
CA MET A 213 8.20 -0.50 -20.02
C MET A 213 7.33 0.57 -20.67
N GLU A 214 6.63 1.38 -19.88
CA GLU A 214 5.78 2.46 -20.40
C GLU A 214 6.57 3.71 -20.77
N GLY A 215 7.59 4.07 -19.96
CA GLY A 215 8.37 5.30 -20.15
C GLY A 215 9.53 5.18 -21.16
N ILE A 216 9.89 3.97 -21.59
CA ILE A 216 10.99 3.77 -22.55
C ILE A 216 10.40 3.57 -23.95
N PRO A 217 10.73 4.47 -24.91
CA PRO A 217 10.36 4.25 -26.30
C PRO A 217 10.82 2.87 -26.75
N LEU A 218 9.89 2.13 -27.34
CA LEU A 218 9.99 0.72 -27.71
C LEU A 218 11.22 0.31 -28.56
N ARG A 219 11.98 1.28 -29.07
CA ARG A 219 13.18 1.05 -29.92
C ARG A 219 14.45 0.62 -29.15
N VAL A 220 14.51 0.83 -27.82
CA VAL A 220 15.74 0.56 -27.04
C VAL A 220 15.76 -0.85 -26.46
N VAL A 221 14.59 -1.45 -26.15
CA VAL A 221 14.50 -2.86 -25.76
C VAL A 221 14.23 -3.69 -27.01
N SER A 222 15.28 -3.95 -27.76
CA SER A 222 15.23 -4.54 -29.12
C SER A 222 14.91 -6.03 -29.19
N ASN A 223 14.75 -6.72 -28.06
CA ASN A 223 14.48 -8.15 -28.05
C ASN A 223 13.07 -8.45 -27.58
N ASP A 224 12.22 -8.97 -28.46
CA ASP A 224 10.86 -9.44 -28.14
C ASP A 224 10.83 -10.45 -26.98
N ILE A 225 11.90 -11.24 -26.83
CA ILE A 225 12.06 -12.23 -25.75
C ILE A 225 12.10 -11.57 -24.37
N SER A 226 12.84 -10.47 -24.21
CA SER A 226 12.97 -9.80 -22.90
C SER A 226 11.65 -9.16 -22.46
N ARG A 227 10.86 -8.65 -23.39
CA ARG A 227 9.51 -8.13 -23.13
C ARG A 227 8.54 -9.22 -22.72
N ILE A 228 8.50 -10.31 -23.47
CA ILE A 228 7.65 -11.47 -23.17
C ILE A 228 8.00 -12.02 -21.77
N ALA A 229 9.29 -12.15 -21.45
CA ALA A 229 9.74 -12.57 -20.13
C ALA A 229 9.26 -11.62 -19.01
N LEU A 230 9.34 -10.32 -19.22
CA LEU A 230 8.91 -9.32 -18.23
C LEU A 230 7.39 -9.35 -17.99
N TYR A 231 6.58 -9.53 -19.05
CA TYR A 231 5.14 -9.74 -18.90
C TYR A 231 4.82 -10.98 -18.07
N HIS A 232 5.55 -12.08 -18.27
CA HIS A 232 5.32 -13.32 -17.49
C HIS A 232 5.76 -13.21 -16.02
N VAL A 233 6.75 -12.37 -15.70
CA VAL A 233 7.24 -12.21 -14.32
C VAL A 233 6.40 -11.18 -13.54
N ASN A 234 5.87 -10.15 -14.22
CA ASN A 234 5.16 -9.05 -13.54
C ASN A 234 3.64 -9.27 -13.55
N PRO A 235 3.00 -9.50 -12.38
CA PRO A 235 1.56 -9.76 -12.30
C PRO A 235 0.70 -8.56 -12.71
N TYR A 236 1.21 -7.34 -12.55
CA TYR A 236 0.49 -6.11 -12.92
C TYR A 236 0.44 -5.95 -14.44
N LEU A 237 1.58 -6.10 -15.11
CA LEU A 237 1.67 -6.07 -16.58
C LEU A 237 0.86 -7.20 -17.21
N MET A 238 0.94 -8.40 -16.63
CA MET A 238 0.22 -9.56 -17.14
C MET A 238 -1.29 -9.39 -17.07
N LEU A 239 -1.80 -8.86 -15.95
CA LEU A 239 -3.22 -8.58 -15.78
C LEU A 239 -3.70 -7.49 -16.75
N ASP A 240 -2.93 -6.42 -16.91
CA ASP A 240 -3.29 -5.30 -17.77
C ASP A 240 -3.32 -5.73 -19.23
N LEU A 241 -2.32 -6.48 -19.68
CA LEU A 241 -2.29 -7.03 -21.03
C LEU A 241 -3.40 -8.07 -21.28
N SER A 242 -3.68 -8.95 -20.31
CA SER A 242 -4.80 -9.89 -20.40
C SER A 242 -6.14 -9.16 -20.53
N THR A 243 -6.29 -8.04 -19.80
CA THR A 243 -7.47 -7.17 -19.90
C THR A 243 -7.55 -6.48 -21.25
N SER A 244 -6.44 -6.00 -21.79
CA SER A 244 -6.36 -5.37 -23.11
C SER A 244 -6.72 -6.36 -24.24
N ILE A 245 -6.26 -7.60 -24.13
CA ILE A 245 -6.63 -8.69 -25.06
C ILE A 245 -8.13 -9.00 -25.00
N MET A 246 -8.74 -8.96 -23.82
CA MET A 246 -10.19 -9.18 -23.67
C MET A 246 -10.99 -8.03 -24.30
N LEU A 247 -10.50 -6.79 -24.19
CA LEU A 247 -11.14 -5.62 -24.80
C LEU A 247 -10.98 -5.60 -26.33
N ASP A 248 -9.77 -5.85 -26.81
CA ASP A 248 -9.43 -5.93 -28.23
C ASP A 248 -8.71 -7.26 -28.57
N PRO A 249 -9.43 -8.24 -29.13
CA PRO A 249 -8.85 -9.53 -29.50
C PRO A 249 -7.78 -9.46 -30.60
N ALA A 250 -7.63 -8.33 -31.33
CA ALA A 250 -6.59 -8.17 -32.33
C ALA A 250 -5.18 -8.20 -31.71
N ILE A 251 -5.04 -7.73 -30.47
CA ILE A 251 -3.79 -7.73 -29.72
C ILE A 251 -3.27 -9.16 -29.49
N ALA A 252 -4.16 -10.14 -29.32
CA ALA A 252 -3.78 -11.54 -29.12
C ALA A 252 -3.01 -12.14 -30.32
N ARG A 253 -3.17 -11.57 -31.52
CA ARG A 253 -2.44 -12.03 -32.73
C ARG A 253 -0.97 -11.62 -32.71
N VAL A 254 -0.66 -10.52 -32.00
CA VAL A 254 0.70 -9.96 -31.93
C VAL A 254 1.47 -10.53 -30.75
N VAL A 255 0.80 -10.74 -29.62
CA VAL A 255 1.45 -11.14 -28.36
C VAL A 255 0.88 -12.49 -27.88
N ARG A 256 1.69 -13.55 -27.99
CA ARG A 256 1.34 -14.87 -27.44
C ARG A 256 1.73 -14.93 -25.96
N LEU A 257 0.78 -14.73 -25.07
CA LEU A 257 0.96 -14.86 -23.63
C LEU A 257 0.17 -16.05 -23.09
N SER A 258 0.79 -16.77 -22.15
CA SER A 258 0.13 -17.85 -21.42
C SER A 258 0.06 -17.54 -19.93
N TRP A 259 -1.15 -17.29 -19.43
CA TRP A 259 -1.39 -17.06 -18.00
C TRP A 259 -0.98 -18.25 -17.10
N PRO A 260 -1.05 -19.54 -17.53
CA PRO A 260 -0.56 -20.65 -16.72
C PRO A 260 0.94 -20.60 -16.45
N ILE A 261 1.76 -20.14 -17.42
CA ILE A 261 3.19 -19.96 -17.25
C ILE A 261 3.45 -18.87 -16.19
N HIS A 262 2.74 -17.74 -16.28
CA HIS A 262 2.81 -16.68 -15.28
C HIS A 262 2.50 -17.19 -13.86
N CYS A 263 1.37 -17.90 -13.71
CA CYS A 263 0.98 -18.47 -12.42
C CYS A 263 2.04 -19.46 -11.88
N SER A 264 2.64 -20.28 -12.76
CA SER A 264 3.69 -21.21 -12.37
C SER A 264 4.95 -20.48 -11.89
N ILE A 265 5.36 -19.40 -12.56
CA ILE A 265 6.49 -18.54 -12.14
C ILE A 265 6.19 -17.91 -10.77
N MET A 266 5.01 -17.35 -10.59
CA MET A 266 4.61 -16.72 -9.32
C MET A 266 4.54 -17.73 -8.17
N LEU A 267 4.03 -18.94 -8.40
CA LEU A 267 3.97 -19.99 -7.39
C LEU A 267 5.35 -20.55 -7.05
N THR A 268 6.25 -20.71 -8.02
CA THR A 268 7.64 -21.13 -7.75
C THR A 268 8.42 -20.07 -6.98
N ALA A 269 8.26 -18.79 -7.33
CA ALA A 269 8.81 -17.68 -6.54
C ALA A 269 8.24 -17.66 -5.12
N SER A 270 6.94 -17.92 -4.97
CA SER A 270 6.27 -18.02 -3.66
C SER A 270 6.83 -19.17 -2.82
N ALA A 271 7.05 -20.34 -3.42
CA ALA A 271 7.65 -21.49 -2.75
C ALA A 271 9.08 -21.19 -2.27
N PHE A 272 9.86 -20.47 -3.09
CA PHE A 272 11.21 -20.03 -2.69
C PHE A 272 11.15 -19.08 -1.48
N VAL A 273 10.29 -18.05 -1.52
CA VAL A 273 10.10 -17.13 -0.39
C VAL A 273 9.64 -17.87 0.87
N LEU A 274 8.74 -18.86 0.73
CA LEU A 274 8.29 -19.72 1.83
C LEU A 274 9.46 -20.46 2.48
N LEU A 275 10.31 -21.11 1.71
CA LEU A 275 11.49 -21.84 2.21
C LEU A 275 12.41 -20.91 3.01
N VAL A 276 12.73 -19.73 2.44
CA VAL A 276 13.55 -18.74 3.12
C VAL A 276 12.88 -18.24 4.40
N CYS A 277 11.57 -18.03 4.39
CA CYS A 277 10.78 -17.62 5.56
C CYS A 277 10.84 -18.67 6.69
N VAL A 278 10.64 -19.95 6.37
CA VAL A 278 10.70 -21.05 7.34
C VAL A 278 12.07 -21.13 8.00
N CYS A 279 13.15 -21.09 7.20
CA CYS A 279 14.53 -21.08 7.71
C CYS A 279 14.79 -19.86 8.62
N ARG A 280 14.24 -18.72 8.26
CA ARG A 280 14.41 -17.48 9.02
C ARG A 280 13.67 -17.51 10.34
N VAL A 281 12.40 -17.91 10.34
CA VAL A 281 11.57 -18.04 11.55
C VAL A 281 12.23 -18.98 12.57
N ARG A 282 12.79 -20.09 12.12
CA ARG A 282 13.53 -21.00 12.99
C ARG A 282 14.72 -20.32 13.67
N LYS A 283 15.54 -19.57 12.89
CA LYS A 283 16.69 -18.83 13.45
C LYS A 283 16.26 -17.78 14.47
N VAL A 284 15.20 -17.03 14.19
CA VAL A 284 14.68 -15.99 15.07
C VAL A 284 14.11 -16.62 16.36
N ALA A 285 13.37 -17.71 16.25
CA ALA A 285 12.78 -18.40 17.39
C ALA A 285 13.85 -18.98 18.33
N ILE A 286 14.89 -19.62 17.80
CA ILE A 286 16.03 -20.14 18.58
C ILE A 286 16.78 -18.97 19.25
N ALA A 287 17.02 -17.88 18.54
CA ALA A 287 17.68 -16.71 19.10
C ALA A 287 16.86 -16.03 20.20
N GLN A 288 15.52 -16.11 20.12
CA GLN A 288 14.62 -15.62 21.16
C GLN A 288 14.62 -16.56 22.38
N ALA A 289 14.53 -17.85 22.17
CA ALA A 289 14.55 -18.86 23.23
C ALA A 289 15.88 -18.87 24.00
N SER A 290 17.02 -18.67 23.29
CA SER A 290 18.36 -18.61 23.91
C SER A 290 18.71 -17.24 24.53
N GLY A 291 17.79 -16.26 24.54
CA GLY A 291 18.04 -14.91 25.05
C GLY A 291 19.06 -14.08 24.24
N ARG A 292 19.62 -14.63 23.15
CA ARG A 292 20.63 -13.93 22.31
C ARG A 292 20.12 -12.62 21.72
N LEU A 293 18.83 -12.51 21.44
CA LEU A 293 18.22 -11.27 20.95
C LEU A 293 18.33 -10.14 21.99
N ASP A 294 18.14 -10.45 23.27
CA ASP A 294 18.27 -9.48 24.35
C ASP A 294 19.73 -9.19 24.68
N MET A 295 20.61 -10.19 24.59
CA MET A 295 22.04 -10.05 24.79
C MET A 295 22.70 -9.21 23.69
N ILE A 296 22.31 -9.40 22.42
CA ILE A 296 22.77 -8.56 21.29
C ILE A 296 22.27 -7.13 21.46
N ALA A 297 21.03 -6.93 21.94
CA ALA A 297 20.52 -5.59 22.26
C ALA A 297 21.31 -4.95 23.40
N ARG A 298 21.64 -5.70 24.48
CA ARG A 298 22.48 -5.25 25.58
C ARG A 298 23.92 -4.97 25.15
N LEU A 299 24.53 -5.84 24.35
CA LEU A 299 25.88 -5.64 23.80
C LEU A 299 25.97 -4.46 22.84
N ARG A 300 24.93 -4.20 22.05
CA ARG A 300 24.82 -2.96 21.26
C ARG A 300 24.68 -1.73 22.13
N HIS A 301 24.01 -1.81 23.26
CA HIS A 301 23.98 -0.75 24.27
C HIS A 301 25.34 -0.55 24.92
N LEU A 302 26.04 -1.62 25.26
CA LEU A 302 27.40 -1.57 25.84
C LEU A 302 28.46 -1.09 24.83
N LYS A 303 28.39 -1.51 23.55
CA LYS A 303 29.26 -0.97 22.49
C LYS A 303 28.97 0.49 22.11
N ALA A 304 27.79 0.99 22.42
CA ALA A 304 27.47 2.41 22.24
C ALA A 304 28.00 3.29 23.39
N VAL A 305 28.35 2.66 24.51
CA VAL A 305 29.20 3.25 25.56
C VAL A 305 30.63 2.91 25.13
N LYS A 306 31.35 3.84 24.50
CA LYS A 306 32.80 3.72 24.27
C LYS A 306 33.46 3.38 25.60
N PRO A 307 34.37 2.39 25.66
CA PRO A 307 35.17 2.20 26.87
C PRO A 307 35.94 3.51 27.09
N ALA A 308 35.62 4.21 28.15
CA ALA A 308 36.45 5.31 28.62
C ALA A 308 37.82 4.72 28.96
N ASP A 309 38.87 5.40 28.52
CA ASP A 309 40.25 5.09 28.84
C ASP A 309 40.41 4.74 30.31
N LYS A 310 41.10 3.64 30.59
CA LYS A 310 41.29 3.05 31.91
C LYS A 310 42.13 3.90 32.88
N ASN A 311 42.47 5.15 32.56
CA ASN A 311 43.39 5.96 33.37
C ASN A 311 42.82 7.25 33.97
N VAL A 312 41.50 7.42 34.00
CA VAL A 312 40.95 8.55 34.74
C VAL A 312 39.85 8.06 35.66
N ALA A 313 40.26 7.77 36.90
CA ALA A 313 39.39 7.67 38.06
C ALA A 313 38.88 9.09 38.41
N THR A 314 38.00 9.63 37.64
CA THR A 314 37.20 10.81 37.99
C THR A 314 35.79 10.57 37.51
N THR A 315 34.86 10.52 38.47
CA THR A 315 33.42 10.65 38.38
C THR A 315 32.94 10.74 36.90
N SER A 316 32.55 9.60 36.35
CA SER A 316 31.84 9.58 35.06
C SER A 316 30.57 10.41 35.25
N ASP A 317 30.67 11.65 34.88
CA ASP A 317 29.56 12.57 34.72
C ASP A 317 28.65 11.95 33.62
N THR A 318 27.87 10.97 34.01
CA THR A 318 26.72 10.48 33.22
C THR A 318 25.76 11.66 33.21
N ARG A 319 26.09 12.66 32.37
CA ARG A 319 25.22 13.80 32.15
C ARG A 319 23.88 13.28 31.77
N ILE A 320 23.00 13.16 32.76
CA ILE A 320 21.58 12.95 32.57
C ILE A 320 21.15 14.06 31.62
N ARG A 321 20.90 13.70 30.36
CA ARG A 321 20.51 14.68 29.34
C ARG A 321 19.19 15.28 29.78
N ARG A 322 19.20 16.52 30.21
CA ARG A 322 17.99 17.25 30.59
C ARG A 322 17.07 17.36 29.38
N VAL A 323 15.78 17.11 29.59
CA VAL A 323 14.73 17.31 28.61
C VAL A 323 14.65 18.80 28.32
N LYS A 324 14.87 19.20 27.07
CA LYS A 324 14.72 20.58 26.59
C LYS A 324 13.45 20.68 25.74
N GLY A 325 12.48 21.50 26.15
CA GLY A 325 11.20 21.68 25.45
C GLY A 325 10.14 20.63 25.79
N PRO A 326 9.06 20.54 25.01
CA PRO A 326 7.95 19.61 25.26
C PRO A 326 8.42 18.16 25.34
N PRO A 327 8.13 17.41 26.41
CA PRO A 327 8.71 16.09 26.67
C PRO A 327 8.40 15.06 25.56
N VAL A 328 7.17 15.08 25.02
CA VAL A 328 6.74 14.16 23.96
C VAL A 328 7.47 14.46 22.65
N VAL A 329 7.59 15.74 22.28
CA VAL A 329 8.37 16.16 21.09
C VAL A 329 9.82 15.71 21.24
N TRP A 330 10.42 15.95 22.40
CA TRP A 330 11.79 15.53 22.68
C TRP A 330 11.97 14.01 22.58
N LYS A 331 11.03 13.23 23.12
CA LYS A 331 10.99 11.76 23.02
C LYS A 331 10.92 11.32 21.55
N GLU A 332 10.00 11.88 20.78
CA GLU A 332 9.81 11.50 19.37
C GLU A 332 11.00 11.92 18.50
N LEU A 333 11.58 13.10 18.73
CA LEU A 333 12.76 13.57 18.01
C LEU A 333 14.04 12.81 18.37
N LYS A 334 14.20 12.36 19.61
CA LYS A 334 15.38 11.59 20.07
C LYS A 334 15.18 10.08 20.05
N SER A 335 13.98 9.58 19.75
CA SER A 335 13.76 8.16 19.59
C SER A 335 14.76 7.63 18.55
N ARG A 336 15.55 6.62 18.92
CA ARG A 336 16.50 5.99 17.99
C ARG A 336 15.70 5.42 16.83
N ILE A 337 15.98 5.92 15.63
CA ILE A 337 15.49 5.33 14.39
C ILE A 337 15.93 3.86 14.38
N SER A 338 14.99 2.94 14.27
CA SER A 338 15.27 1.51 14.19
C SER A 338 16.25 1.21 13.05
N SER A 339 17.04 0.18 13.16
CA SER A 339 17.94 -0.25 12.07
C SER A 339 17.19 -0.49 10.76
N TRP A 340 15.94 -0.97 10.85
CA TRP A 340 15.05 -1.18 9.72
C TRP A 340 14.50 0.12 9.14
N GLU A 341 14.16 1.09 9.97
CA GLU A 341 13.77 2.42 9.49
C GLU A 341 14.92 3.11 8.75
N LYS A 342 16.16 2.93 9.23
CA LYS A 342 17.37 3.39 8.52
C LYS A 342 17.56 2.69 7.18
N LEU A 343 17.29 1.38 7.12
CA LEU A 343 17.36 0.63 5.87
C LEU A 343 16.31 1.13 4.88
N ILE A 344 15.07 1.32 5.31
CA ILE A 344 14.00 1.90 4.48
C ILE A 344 14.43 3.24 3.89
N VAL A 345 14.95 4.15 4.73
CA VAL A 345 15.43 5.46 4.28
C VAL A 345 16.56 5.31 3.26
N LYS A 346 17.52 4.41 3.49
CA LYS A 346 18.62 4.16 2.54
C LYS A 346 18.11 3.60 1.21
N VAL A 347 17.13 2.70 1.25
CA VAL A 347 16.53 2.12 0.03
C VAL A 347 15.74 3.17 -0.73
N ILE A 348 14.98 4.03 -0.05
CA ILE A 348 14.26 5.13 -0.68
C ILE A 348 15.24 6.10 -1.34
N ILE A 349 16.29 6.52 -0.65
CA ILE A 349 17.34 7.40 -1.22
C ILE A 349 18.01 6.72 -2.41
N GLY A 350 18.36 5.43 -2.29
CA GLY A 350 18.97 4.67 -3.39
C GLY A 350 18.06 4.56 -4.60
N LEU A 351 16.75 4.34 -4.37
CA LEU A 351 15.73 4.33 -5.42
C LEU A 351 15.64 5.68 -6.13
N GLU A 352 15.65 6.77 -5.36
CA GLU A 352 15.61 8.11 -5.93
C GLU A 352 16.85 8.41 -6.77
N ILE A 353 18.04 8.13 -6.23
CA ILE A 353 19.28 8.32 -6.99
C ILE A 353 19.22 7.48 -8.28
N ALA A 354 18.76 6.24 -8.21
CA ALA A 354 18.59 5.39 -9.39
C ALA A 354 17.58 5.96 -10.38
N MET A 355 16.45 6.51 -9.90
CA MET A 355 15.46 7.16 -10.75
C MET A 355 16.00 8.44 -11.39
N ILE A 356 16.71 9.29 -10.63
CA ILE A 356 17.34 10.51 -11.17
C ILE A 356 18.38 10.13 -12.22
N VAL A 357 19.26 9.16 -11.93
CA VAL A 357 20.27 8.68 -12.86
C VAL A 357 19.62 8.11 -14.13
N ALA A 358 18.59 7.29 -13.99
CA ALA A 358 17.83 6.75 -15.12
C ALA A 358 17.19 7.87 -15.94
N MET A 359 16.66 8.89 -15.29
CA MET A 359 15.99 10.01 -15.91
C MET A 359 16.91 10.94 -16.66
N TYR A 360 18.18 11.07 -16.24
CA TYR A 360 19.18 11.87 -16.96
C TYR A 360 19.95 11.06 -18.02
N LEU A 361 20.37 9.83 -17.67
CA LEU A 361 21.11 8.97 -18.60
C LEU A 361 20.26 8.52 -19.79
N PHE A 362 19.00 8.19 -19.53
CA PHE A 362 18.13 7.58 -20.52
C PHE A 362 17.69 8.57 -21.62
N PRO A 363 17.19 9.78 -21.28
CA PRO A 363 16.87 10.80 -22.27
C PRO A 363 18.10 11.32 -23.03
N VAL A 364 19.28 11.36 -22.40
CA VAL A 364 20.54 11.71 -23.10
C VAL A 364 20.88 10.66 -24.15
N ILE A 365 20.77 9.36 -23.80
CA ILE A 365 21.05 8.25 -24.71
C ILE A 365 19.96 8.13 -25.79
N ALA A 366 18.69 8.40 -25.45
CA ALA A 366 17.55 8.23 -26.34
C ALA A 366 17.12 9.52 -27.06
N ASN A 367 17.77 10.65 -26.81
CA ASN A 367 17.41 11.99 -27.33
C ASN A 367 15.97 12.41 -26.99
N THR A 368 15.48 12.02 -25.81
CA THR A 368 14.10 12.18 -25.36
C THR A 368 13.97 13.12 -24.14
N PHE A 369 14.87 14.12 -24.02
CA PHE A 369 14.73 15.21 -23.06
C PHE A 369 13.45 15.98 -23.34
N GLY A 370 12.46 15.89 -22.47
CA GLY A 370 11.22 16.63 -22.60
C GLY A 370 9.95 15.77 -22.62
N TYR A 371 10.05 14.44 -22.45
CA TYR A 371 8.83 13.65 -22.31
C TYR A 371 8.20 13.87 -20.93
N GLU A 372 7.03 14.47 -20.92
CA GLU A 372 6.16 14.72 -19.78
C GLU A 372 5.90 13.48 -18.95
N GLU A 373 5.76 12.32 -19.62
CA GLU A 373 5.50 11.01 -19.01
C GLU A 373 6.56 10.62 -17.98
N THR A 374 7.83 10.95 -18.21
CA THR A 374 8.91 10.62 -17.28
C THR A 374 8.80 11.42 -15.97
N HIS A 375 8.43 12.71 -16.08
CA HIS A 375 8.22 13.57 -14.92
C HIS A 375 6.97 13.19 -14.14
N MET A 376 5.89 12.78 -14.83
CA MET A 376 4.69 12.23 -14.20
C MET A 376 5.00 10.99 -13.35
N ILE A 377 5.76 10.05 -13.88
CA ILE A 377 6.16 8.80 -13.20
C ILE A 377 6.89 9.12 -11.90
N TYR A 378 7.83 10.09 -11.93
CA TYR A 378 8.57 10.49 -10.74
C TYR A 378 7.63 11.08 -9.67
N VAL A 379 6.80 12.05 -10.04
CA VAL A 379 5.83 12.67 -9.13
C VAL A 379 4.88 11.62 -8.57
N TRP A 380 4.38 10.70 -9.39
CA TRP A 380 3.49 9.63 -8.97
C TRP A 380 4.13 8.69 -7.97
N THR A 381 5.37 8.31 -8.18
CA THR A 381 6.08 7.40 -7.29
C THR A 381 6.30 8.03 -5.92
N PHE A 382 6.87 9.25 -5.87
CA PHE A 382 7.19 9.89 -4.59
C PHE A 382 5.97 10.45 -3.88
N MET A 383 4.99 10.98 -4.60
CA MET A 383 3.69 11.38 -4.03
C MET A 383 2.96 10.17 -3.44
N GLY A 384 2.93 9.05 -4.16
CA GLY A 384 2.33 7.80 -3.68
C GLY A 384 3.02 7.25 -2.43
N LEU A 385 4.35 7.20 -2.40
CA LEU A 385 5.13 6.81 -1.23
C LEU A 385 4.93 7.79 -0.06
N GLY A 386 4.85 9.08 -0.34
CA GLY A 386 4.57 10.13 0.65
C GLY A 386 3.19 9.95 1.29
N ILE A 387 2.15 9.82 0.48
CA ILE A 387 0.76 9.57 0.93
C ILE A 387 0.71 8.29 1.78
N LEU A 388 1.31 7.20 1.30
CA LEU A 388 1.37 5.94 2.04
C LEU A 388 2.03 6.11 3.41
N SER A 389 3.18 6.78 3.47
CA SER A 389 3.90 7.00 4.73
C SER A 389 3.07 7.78 5.73
N VAL A 390 2.42 8.87 5.27
CA VAL A 390 1.58 9.72 6.13
C VAL A 390 0.23 9.07 6.45
N THR A 391 -0.22 8.09 5.69
CA THR A 391 -1.41 7.30 6.05
C THR A 391 -1.09 6.27 7.14
N VAL A 392 0.09 5.64 7.07
CA VAL A 392 0.50 4.55 7.97
C VAL A 392 1.02 5.08 9.32
N PHE A 393 1.95 6.05 9.33
CA PHE A 393 2.60 6.49 10.57
C PHE A 393 1.66 7.06 11.63
N PRO A 394 0.72 7.96 11.35
CA PRO A 394 -0.19 8.48 12.38
C PRO A 394 -1.17 7.42 12.85
N SER A 395 -1.64 6.54 11.95
CA SER A 395 -2.53 5.43 12.30
C SER A 395 -1.90 4.44 13.29
N THR A 396 -0.57 4.32 13.28
CA THR A 396 0.16 3.44 14.19
C THR A 396 0.64 4.11 15.47
N SER A 397 0.60 5.44 15.55
CA SER A 397 1.30 6.19 16.61
C SER A 397 0.68 6.03 18.01
N ILE A 398 -0.65 5.96 18.12
CA ILE A 398 -1.39 5.77 19.37
C ILE A 398 -1.68 4.29 19.59
N THR A 399 -2.11 3.57 18.55
CA THR A 399 -2.42 2.13 18.66
C THR A 399 -1.22 1.30 19.10
N SER A 400 -0.01 1.63 18.66
CA SER A 400 1.21 0.93 19.11
C SER A 400 1.49 1.13 20.62
N GLU A 401 1.11 2.26 21.20
CA GLU A 401 1.20 2.49 22.64
C GLU A 401 0.06 1.82 23.41
N LYS A 402 -1.14 1.69 22.80
CA LYS A 402 -2.24 0.90 23.35
C LYS A 402 -1.87 -0.58 23.38
N GLU A 403 -1.36 -1.14 22.28
CA GLU A 403 -0.91 -2.53 22.20
C GLU A 403 0.24 -2.83 23.17
N SER A 404 1.16 -1.89 23.38
CA SER A 404 2.25 -2.02 24.36
C SER A 404 1.84 -1.73 25.81
N ARG A 405 0.55 -1.42 26.06
CA ARG A 405 0.01 -1.03 27.37
C ARG A 405 0.72 0.19 28.01
N CYS A 406 1.41 0.98 27.20
CA CYS A 406 2.07 2.21 27.67
C CYS A 406 1.13 3.43 27.62
N TRP A 407 0.00 3.32 26.92
CA TRP A 407 -0.96 4.41 26.76
C TRP A 407 -1.54 4.93 28.10
N PRO A 408 -1.99 4.08 29.03
CA PRO A 408 -2.47 4.55 30.34
C PRO A 408 -1.40 5.33 31.12
N LEU A 409 -0.13 4.85 31.06
CA LEU A 409 0.98 5.55 31.73
C LEU A 409 1.24 6.95 31.16
N LEU A 410 1.03 7.14 29.85
CA LEU A 410 1.16 8.47 29.24
C LEU A 410 0.04 9.41 29.69
N LEU A 411 -1.19 8.89 29.85
CA LEU A 411 -2.34 9.67 30.28
C LEU A 411 -2.33 10.02 31.78
N THR A 412 -1.55 9.32 32.62
CA THR A 412 -1.33 9.69 34.04
C THR A 412 -0.32 10.80 34.22
N THR A 413 0.40 11.20 33.18
CA THR A 413 1.32 12.35 33.23
C THR A 413 0.55 13.67 33.23
N THR A 414 1.18 14.73 33.72
CA THR A 414 0.63 16.10 33.79
C THR A 414 0.56 16.81 32.42
N LEU A 415 0.76 16.06 31.32
CA LEU A 415 0.76 16.61 29.97
C LEU A 415 -0.66 16.86 29.48
N ASP A 416 -0.87 17.99 28.80
CA ASP A 416 -2.13 18.26 28.11
C ASP A 416 -2.26 17.36 26.85
N ASP A 417 -3.49 16.96 26.55
CA ASP A 417 -3.81 16.08 25.41
C ASP A 417 -3.34 16.68 24.09
N TRP A 418 -3.35 18.02 23.94
CA TRP A 418 -2.81 18.71 22.77
C TRP A 418 -1.28 18.60 22.67
N GLN A 419 -0.57 18.64 23.79
CA GLN A 419 0.89 18.48 23.82
C GLN A 419 1.27 17.07 23.40
N ILE A 420 0.47 16.07 23.81
CA ILE A 420 0.67 14.68 23.39
C ILE A 420 0.44 14.55 21.88
N LEU A 421 -0.68 15.06 21.37
CA LEU A 421 -1.05 14.97 19.96
C LEU A 421 -0.04 15.71 19.06
N PHE A 422 0.34 16.93 19.45
CA PHE A 422 1.35 17.71 18.72
C PHE A 422 2.71 17.01 18.70
N GLY A 423 3.13 16.44 19.83
CA GLY A 423 4.37 15.68 19.90
C GLY A 423 4.36 14.46 18.95
N LYS A 424 3.22 13.76 18.88
CA LYS A 424 3.02 12.65 17.93
C LYS A 424 3.03 13.13 16.49
N PHE A 425 2.39 14.27 16.20
CA PHE A 425 2.41 14.87 14.86
C PHE A 425 3.84 15.20 14.40
N VAL A 426 4.64 15.84 15.25
CA VAL A 426 6.05 16.10 14.94
C VAL A 426 6.83 14.80 14.69
N GLY A 427 6.53 13.74 15.43
CA GLY A 427 7.11 12.42 15.19
C GLY A 427 6.74 11.83 13.83
N VAL A 428 5.48 11.99 13.38
CA VAL A 428 5.00 11.58 12.06
C VAL A 428 5.69 12.37 10.95
N VAL A 429 5.70 13.70 11.06
CA VAL A 429 6.36 14.58 10.09
C VAL A 429 7.83 14.20 9.95
N ARG A 430 8.56 14.02 11.04
CA ARG A 430 9.97 13.61 11.01
C ARG A 430 10.19 12.29 10.26
N ARG A 431 9.31 11.30 10.43
CA ARG A 431 9.45 9.98 9.79
C ARG A 431 9.11 10.02 8.31
N SER A 432 8.13 10.80 7.91
CA SER A 432 7.71 10.94 6.51
C SER A 432 8.52 11.99 5.74
N MET A 433 9.24 12.88 6.43
CA MET A 433 9.92 14.04 5.86
C MET A 433 10.92 13.66 4.75
N PHE A 434 11.59 12.50 4.86
CA PHE A 434 12.55 12.08 3.84
C PHE A 434 11.91 11.96 2.44
N VAL A 435 10.77 11.30 2.33
CA VAL A 435 10.09 11.13 1.04
C VAL A 435 9.64 12.47 0.47
N TRP A 436 9.06 13.32 1.31
CA TRP A 436 8.59 14.63 0.91
C TRP A 436 9.71 15.61 0.54
N LEU A 437 10.84 15.56 1.26
CA LEU A 437 12.01 16.34 0.93
C LEU A 437 12.62 15.91 -0.40
N LEU A 438 12.58 14.62 -0.72
CA LEU A 438 13.08 14.11 -1.99
C LEU A 438 12.21 14.63 -3.15
N LEU A 439 10.89 14.57 -3.03
CA LEU A 439 9.98 15.16 -4.01
C LEU A 439 10.20 16.67 -4.15
N PHE A 440 10.31 17.38 -3.03
CA PHE A 440 10.53 18.83 -3.04
C PHE A 440 11.89 19.20 -3.65
N PHE A 441 12.93 18.44 -3.33
CA PHE A 441 14.27 18.62 -3.90
C PHE A 441 14.25 18.41 -5.42
N TYR A 442 13.57 17.36 -5.88
CA TYR A 442 13.39 17.11 -7.31
C TYR A 442 12.79 18.32 -8.03
N VAL A 443 11.65 18.81 -7.55
CA VAL A 443 10.98 19.98 -8.13
C VAL A 443 11.90 21.22 -8.09
N SER A 444 12.65 21.41 -7.00
CA SER A 444 13.58 22.53 -6.84
C SER A 444 14.77 22.47 -7.81
N VAL A 445 15.28 21.26 -8.10
CA VAL A 445 16.35 21.09 -9.11
C VAL A 445 15.85 21.47 -10.51
N PHE A 446 14.62 21.03 -10.88
CA PHE A 446 14.05 21.39 -12.18
C PHE A 446 13.69 22.87 -12.30
N TRP A 447 13.35 23.51 -11.18
CA TRP A 447 13.24 24.97 -11.12
C TRP A 447 14.60 25.65 -11.35
N ALA A 448 15.69 25.17 -10.74
CA ALA A 448 17.03 25.73 -10.93
C ALA A 448 17.53 25.61 -12.37
N VAL A 449 17.11 24.56 -13.10
CA VAL A 449 17.40 24.36 -14.53
C VAL A 449 16.42 25.12 -15.43
N GLN A 450 15.50 25.91 -14.85
CA GLN A 450 14.47 26.69 -15.57
C GLN A 450 13.46 25.85 -16.39
N CYS A 451 13.32 24.56 -16.08
CA CYS A 451 12.30 23.70 -16.67
C CYS A 451 10.94 23.87 -15.99
N VAL A 452 10.93 24.33 -14.72
CA VAL A 452 9.72 24.48 -13.90
C VAL A 452 9.61 25.90 -13.37
N GLY A 453 8.42 26.47 -13.40
CA GLY A 453 8.16 27.81 -12.90
C GLY A 453 8.30 27.93 -11.37
N PRO A 454 8.70 29.09 -10.83
CA PRO A 454 8.91 29.28 -9.39
C PRO A 454 7.63 29.06 -8.55
N LEU A 455 6.46 29.38 -9.10
CA LEU A 455 5.18 29.19 -8.44
C LEU A 455 4.82 27.71 -8.29
N ALA A 456 5.26 26.83 -9.19
CA ALA A 456 5.03 25.40 -9.10
C ALA A 456 5.70 24.79 -7.83
N VAL A 457 6.87 25.28 -7.43
CA VAL A 457 7.55 24.87 -6.21
C VAL A 457 6.70 25.19 -4.97
N ILE A 458 6.10 26.40 -4.96
CA ILE A 458 5.22 26.84 -3.86
C ILE A 458 3.94 25.99 -3.85
N HIS A 459 3.34 25.73 -5.01
CA HIS A 459 2.13 24.92 -5.14
C HIS A 459 2.38 23.48 -4.66
N ILE A 460 3.46 22.84 -5.09
CA ILE A 460 3.84 21.50 -4.63
C ILE A 460 4.07 21.49 -3.11
N PHE A 461 4.73 22.51 -2.56
CA PHE A 461 4.90 22.63 -1.10
C PHE A 461 3.54 22.71 -0.38
N LEU A 462 2.60 23.51 -0.85
CA LEU A 462 1.25 23.62 -0.28
C LEU A 462 0.49 22.30 -0.35
N ILE A 463 0.57 21.60 -1.48
CA ILE A 463 -0.06 20.28 -1.68
C ILE A 463 0.52 19.27 -0.67
N ILE A 464 1.83 19.25 -0.49
CA ILE A 464 2.50 18.38 0.49
C ILE A 464 2.00 18.67 1.91
N VAL A 465 2.00 19.94 2.32
CA VAL A 465 1.58 20.32 3.68
C VAL A 465 0.11 19.99 3.94
N GLY A 466 -0.78 20.34 3.01
CA GLY A 466 -2.21 20.03 3.12
C GLY A 466 -2.48 18.53 3.24
N THR A 467 -1.79 17.73 2.43
CA THR A 467 -1.87 16.27 2.46
C THR A 467 -1.38 15.69 3.79
N ILE A 468 -0.24 16.18 4.30
CA ILE A 468 0.32 15.73 5.59
C ILE A 468 -0.66 16.02 6.74
N VAL A 469 -1.21 17.22 6.81
CA VAL A 469 -2.12 17.62 7.89
C VAL A 469 -3.41 16.80 7.84
N PHE A 470 -4.02 16.64 6.66
CA PHE A 470 -5.25 15.88 6.50
C PHE A 470 -5.08 14.41 6.91
N LEU A 471 -4.13 13.71 6.31
CA LEU A 471 -3.92 12.29 6.57
C LEU A 471 -3.40 12.01 7.99
N SER A 472 -2.65 12.95 8.58
CA SER A 472 -2.26 12.84 9.98
C SER A 472 -3.46 12.96 10.91
N GLY A 473 -4.37 13.89 10.65
CA GLY A 473 -5.59 14.08 11.42
C GLY A 473 -6.48 12.85 11.39
N THR A 474 -6.79 12.32 10.20
CA THR A 474 -7.58 11.10 10.03
C THR A 474 -6.91 9.88 10.67
N GLY A 475 -5.59 9.74 10.51
CA GLY A 475 -4.81 8.66 11.11
C GLY A 475 -4.83 8.69 12.63
N PHE A 476 -4.69 9.86 13.26
CA PHE A 476 -4.82 10.01 14.73
C PHE A 476 -6.22 9.69 15.20
N TYR A 477 -7.25 10.10 14.47
CA TYR A 477 -8.63 9.77 14.80
C TYR A 477 -8.85 8.26 14.82
N PHE A 478 -8.49 7.54 13.76
CA PHE A 478 -8.63 6.08 13.72
C PHE A 478 -7.74 5.37 14.74
N SER A 479 -6.53 5.87 14.96
CA SER A 479 -5.63 5.35 15.99
C SER A 479 -6.18 5.54 17.41
N SER A 480 -6.97 6.59 17.64
CA SER A 480 -7.65 6.80 18.92
C SER A 480 -8.88 5.90 19.10
N CYS A 481 -9.63 5.62 17.99
CA CYS A 481 -10.85 4.83 18.01
C CYS A 481 -10.61 3.32 18.10
N LEU A 482 -9.55 2.82 17.46
CA LEU A 482 -9.31 1.39 17.27
C LEU A 482 -8.29 0.87 18.26
N LYS A 483 -8.39 -0.43 18.59
CA LYS A 483 -7.51 -1.09 19.57
C LYS A 483 -6.25 -1.67 18.89
N HIS A 484 -6.38 -2.14 17.64
CA HIS A 484 -5.29 -2.79 16.92
C HIS A 484 -4.70 -1.91 15.82
N THR A 485 -3.37 -1.92 15.74
CA THR A 485 -2.61 -1.15 14.75
C THR A 485 -3.02 -1.49 13.32
N SER A 486 -3.22 -2.78 13.00
CA SER A 486 -3.63 -3.21 11.67
C SER A 486 -5.00 -2.64 11.25
N GLU A 487 -5.94 -2.56 12.18
CA GLU A 487 -7.28 -2.03 11.92
C GLU A 487 -7.23 -0.52 11.61
N ALA A 488 -6.49 0.24 12.40
CA ALA A 488 -6.32 1.67 12.19
C ALA A 488 -5.67 1.98 10.84
N VAL A 489 -4.65 1.22 10.48
CA VAL A 489 -3.96 1.38 9.19
C VAL A 489 -4.89 1.04 8.03
N ILE A 490 -5.58 -0.11 8.08
CA ILE A 490 -6.51 -0.51 7.00
C ILE A 490 -7.61 0.54 6.83
N THR A 491 -8.19 1.02 7.92
CA THR A 491 -9.29 2.00 7.86
C THR A 491 -8.83 3.32 7.27
N ASN A 492 -7.63 3.80 7.64
CA ASN A 492 -7.09 5.05 7.10
C ASN A 492 -6.69 4.92 5.62
N ILE A 493 -6.10 3.79 5.22
CA ILE A 493 -5.81 3.49 3.81
C ILE A 493 -7.11 3.38 3.02
N ALA A 494 -8.12 2.68 3.55
CA ALA A 494 -9.42 2.54 2.89
C ALA A 494 -10.11 3.89 2.70
N LEU A 495 -10.07 4.78 3.71
CA LEU A 495 -10.59 6.14 3.59
C LEU A 495 -9.86 6.91 2.47
N THR A 496 -8.54 6.89 2.47
CA THR A 496 -7.71 7.59 1.47
C THR A 496 -7.99 7.07 0.07
N ALA A 497 -8.01 5.75 -0.10
CA ALA A 497 -8.31 5.10 -1.37
C ALA A 497 -9.76 5.38 -1.82
N SER A 498 -10.71 5.45 -0.90
CA SER A 498 -12.11 5.75 -1.22
C SER A 498 -12.27 7.20 -1.72
N ILE A 499 -11.68 8.17 -1.03
CA ILE A 499 -11.82 9.58 -1.40
C ILE A 499 -11.01 9.87 -2.69
N TRP A 500 -9.75 9.46 -2.78
CA TRP A 500 -8.87 9.89 -3.88
C TRP A 500 -8.78 8.89 -5.04
N GLY A 501 -9.27 7.67 -4.87
CA GLY A 501 -9.27 6.63 -5.90
C GLY A 501 -10.65 6.21 -6.36
N LEU A 502 -11.47 5.69 -5.43
CA LEU A 502 -12.76 5.11 -5.79
C LEU A 502 -13.81 6.15 -6.18
N LEU A 503 -13.87 7.29 -5.48
CA LEU A 503 -14.85 8.33 -5.77
C LEU A 503 -14.64 9.00 -7.15
N PRO A 504 -13.41 9.38 -7.57
CA PRO A 504 -13.17 9.83 -8.94
C PRO A 504 -13.56 8.81 -10.00
N LEU A 505 -13.26 7.54 -9.72
CA LEU A 505 -13.60 6.44 -10.61
C LEU A 505 -15.13 6.25 -10.71
N PHE A 506 -15.83 6.36 -9.60
CA PHE A 506 -17.29 6.33 -9.54
C PHE A 506 -17.91 7.51 -10.31
N LEU A 507 -17.37 8.72 -10.15
CA LEU A 507 -17.81 9.89 -10.92
C LEU A 507 -17.54 9.74 -12.42
N LYS A 508 -16.41 9.10 -12.80
CA LYS A 508 -16.12 8.80 -14.21
C LYS A 508 -17.17 7.87 -14.82
N LEU A 509 -17.70 6.95 -14.06
CA LEU A 509 -18.76 6.06 -14.51
C LEU A 509 -20.10 6.76 -14.60
N LEU A 510 -20.44 7.60 -13.61
CA LEU A 510 -21.66 8.41 -13.66
C LEU A 510 -21.66 9.40 -14.83
N ASP A 511 -20.50 9.91 -15.21
CA ASP A 511 -20.35 10.82 -16.34
C ASP A 511 -20.69 10.15 -17.69
N GLN A 512 -20.40 8.85 -17.82
CA GLN A 512 -20.83 8.06 -18.98
C GLN A 512 -22.35 7.92 -19.06
N THR A 513 -23.04 8.00 -17.92
CA THR A 513 -24.50 7.84 -17.79
C THR A 513 -25.30 9.13 -17.97
N HIS A 514 -24.80 10.24 -17.46
CA HIS A 514 -25.48 11.52 -17.45
C HIS A 514 -24.59 12.62 -18.01
N ARG A 515 -24.96 13.19 -19.16
CA ARG A 515 -24.24 14.28 -19.84
C ARG A 515 -23.93 15.50 -18.97
N ASN A 516 -24.63 15.69 -17.83
CA ASN A 516 -24.42 16.79 -16.90
C ASN A 516 -23.43 16.47 -15.76
N MET A 517 -22.81 15.27 -15.72
CA MET A 517 -21.89 14.87 -14.66
C MET A 517 -20.41 15.05 -15.03
N SER A 518 -20.09 15.37 -16.29
CA SER A 518 -18.73 15.67 -16.75
C SER A 518 -18.09 16.78 -15.90
N ASP A 519 -18.83 17.86 -15.68
CA ASP A 519 -18.37 19.01 -14.91
C ASP A 519 -18.06 18.63 -13.46
N LEU A 520 -18.96 17.85 -12.82
CA LEU A 520 -18.77 17.39 -11.44
C LEU A 520 -17.52 16.50 -11.30
N ARG A 521 -17.29 15.57 -12.25
CA ARG A 521 -16.10 14.73 -12.28
C ARG A 521 -14.84 15.58 -12.41
N GLU A 522 -14.82 16.52 -13.33
CA GLU A 522 -13.68 17.39 -13.60
C GLU A 522 -13.38 18.30 -12.40
N TYR A 523 -14.42 18.90 -11.78
CA TYR A 523 -14.27 19.65 -10.54
C TYR A 523 -13.70 18.77 -9.41
N TYR A 524 -14.17 17.52 -9.30
CA TYR A 524 -13.69 16.62 -8.26
C TYR A 524 -12.22 16.18 -8.49
N LEU A 525 -11.85 15.90 -9.74
CA LEU A 525 -10.46 15.57 -10.09
C LEU A 525 -9.51 16.70 -9.72
N ASN A 526 -9.94 17.94 -9.91
CA ASN A 526 -9.15 19.13 -9.54
C ASN A 526 -8.94 19.30 -8.03
N VAL A 527 -9.71 18.58 -7.20
CA VAL A 527 -9.56 18.57 -5.74
C VAL A 527 -8.56 17.50 -5.26
N VAL A 528 -8.32 16.44 -6.05
CA VAL A 528 -7.45 15.33 -5.65
C VAL A 528 -5.98 15.77 -5.63
N PRO A 529 -5.24 15.66 -4.49
CA PRO A 529 -3.87 16.17 -4.38
C PRO A 529 -2.89 15.55 -5.39
N PHE A 530 -3.11 14.29 -5.72
CA PHE A 530 -2.31 13.57 -6.70
C PHE A 530 -2.47 14.15 -8.11
N VAL A 531 -3.70 14.47 -8.52
CA VAL A 531 -4.01 15.11 -9.80
C VAL A 531 -3.46 16.54 -9.83
N GLN A 532 -3.61 17.28 -8.73
CA GLN A 532 -3.06 18.64 -8.63
C GLN A 532 -1.54 18.65 -8.82
N ALA A 533 -0.82 17.75 -8.14
CA ALA A 533 0.63 17.64 -8.29
C ALA A 533 1.03 17.30 -9.74
N THR A 534 0.27 16.42 -10.40
CA THR A 534 0.48 16.04 -11.80
C THR A 534 0.26 17.23 -12.73
N VAL A 535 -0.88 17.92 -12.60
CA VAL A 535 -1.22 19.10 -13.43
C VAL A 535 -0.16 20.18 -13.26
N VAL A 536 0.24 20.52 -12.03
CA VAL A 536 1.27 21.53 -11.77
C VAL A 536 2.59 21.17 -12.45
N MET A 537 3.01 19.92 -12.40
CA MET A 537 4.28 19.49 -12.99
C MET A 537 4.21 19.43 -14.52
N VAL A 538 3.19 18.79 -15.07
CA VAL A 538 3.06 18.59 -16.52
C VAL A 538 2.91 19.93 -17.24
N SER A 539 1.98 20.77 -16.79
CA SER A 539 1.73 22.06 -17.44
C SER A 539 2.94 23.01 -17.42
N THR A 540 3.85 22.86 -16.44
CA THR A 540 5.07 23.69 -16.40
C THR A 540 6.12 23.23 -17.41
N PHE A 541 6.10 21.96 -17.81
CA PHE A 541 6.99 21.44 -18.86
C PHE A 541 6.47 21.74 -20.26
N THR A 542 5.14 21.73 -20.46
CA THR A 542 4.51 22.00 -21.77
C THR A 542 4.46 23.47 -22.12
N ASN A 543 4.19 24.32 -21.14
CA ASN A 543 4.00 25.75 -21.32
C ASN A 543 5.29 26.54 -21.04
N SER A 544 6.03 26.91 -22.06
CA SER A 544 7.26 27.72 -21.95
C SER A 544 7.04 29.12 -21.30
N ALA A 545 5.81 29.61 -21.26
CA ALA A 545 5.46 30.89 -20.64
C ALA A 545 5.05 30.78 -19.16
N TRP A 546 4.86 29.58 -18.60
CA TRP A 546 4.37 29.32 -17.24
C TRP A 546 3.12 30.12 -16.84
N SER A 547 2.28 30.48 -17.82
CA SER A 547 1.17 31.42 -17.66
C SER A 547 -0.15 30.79 -17.27
N SER A 548 -0.29 29.47 -17.47
CA SER A 548 -1.51 28.71 -17.15
C SER A 548 -1.19 27.25 -16.87
N TYR A 549 -2.08 26.60 -16.11
CA TYR A 549 -2.07 25.16 -15.88
C TYR A 549 -3.25 24.53 -16.62
N ASP A 550 -3.00 23.43 -17.33
CA ASP A 550 -4.02 22.69 -18.07
C ASP A 550 -4.86 21.82 -17.14
N TRP A 551 -5.88 22.41 -16.52
CA TRP A 551 -6.77 21.69 -15.64
C TRP A 551 -7.81 20.87 -16.44
N PRO A 552 -8.17 19.66 -15.98
CA PRO A 552 -9.29 18.93 -16.56
C PRO A 552 -10.55 19.82 -16.63
N GLY A 553 -11.06 20.03 -17.85
CA GLY A 553 -12.32 20.72 -18.12
C GLY A 553 -12.32 22.26 -18.14
N HIS A 554 -11.32 22.92 -17.60
CA HIS A 554 -11.32 24.39 -17.52
C HIS A 554 -9.93 24.97 -17.66
N ASP A 555 -9.78 25.83 -18.62
CA ASP A 555 -8.58 26.65 -18.75
C ASP A 555 -8.61 27.76 -17.68
N ARG A 556 -7.79 27.62 -16.66
CA ARG A 556 -7.69 28.57 -15.55
C ARG A 556 -6.36 29.28 -15.64
N GLY A 557 -6.40 30.60 -15.73
CA GLY A 557 -5.19 31.40 -15.62
C GLY A 557 -4.44 31.12 -14.29
N LEU A 558 -3.19 31.54 -14.21
CA LEU A 558 -2.31 31.28 -13.08
C LEU A 558 -2.90 31.69 -11.72
N LEU A 559 -3.59 32.85 -11.66
CA LEU A 559 -4.28 33.30 -10.42
C LEU A 559 -5.42 32.37 -10.03
N GLY A 560 -6.25 31.92 -10.99
CA GLY A 560 -7.34 30.98 -10.71
C GLY A 560 -6.82 29.63 -10.21
N SER A 561 -5.72 29.13 -10.78
CA SER A 561 -5.04 27.90 -10.36
C SER A 561 -4.48 28.01 -8.95
N THR A 562 -3.85 29.13 -8.61
CA THR A 562 -3.31 29.42 -7.27
C THR A 562 -4.43 29.45 -6.22
N CYS A 563 -5.52 30.17 -6.51
CA CYS A 563 -6.69 30.24 -5.63
C CYS A 563 -7.32 28.86 -5.42
N LEU A 564 -7.43 28.04 -6.47
CA LEU A 564 -7.95 26.68 -6.36
C LEU A 564 -7.09 25.82 -5.43
N ILE A 565 -5.78 25.74 -5.67
CA ILE A 565 -4.87 24.93 -4.87
C ILE A 565 -4.90 25.38 -3.41
N LEU A 566 -4.84 26.70 -3.17
CA LEU A 566 -4.84 27.25 -1.82
C LEU A 566 -6.16 26.94 -1.10
N THR A 567 -7.31 27.14 -1.75
CA THR A 567 -8.62 26.84 -1.16
C THR A 567 -8.76 25.37 -0.82
N VAL A 568 -8.39 24.48 -1.75
CA VAL A 568 -8.48 23.04 -1.53
C VAL A 568 -7.56 22.59 -0.39
N MET A 569 -6.33 23.10 -0.34
CA MET A 569 -5.40 22.72 0.73
C MET A 569 -5.82 23.28 2.10
N LEU A 570 -6.41 24.46 2.15
CA LEU A 570 -7.00 24.99 3.39
C LEU A 570 -8.17 24.12 3.86
N VAL A 571 -9.02 23.64 2.97
CA VAL A 571 -10.11 22.72 3.29
C VAL A 571 -9.56 21.40 3.84
N TYR A 572 -8.54 20.83 3.21
CA TYR A 572 -7.88 19.61 3.74
C TYR A 572 -7.25 19.84 5.12
N MET A 573 -6.54 20.95 5.31
CA MET A 573 -5.98 21.29 6.61
C MET A 573 -7.06 21.47 7.68
N PHE A 574 -8.17 22.13 7.35
CA PHE A 574 -9.31 22.30 8.25
C PHE A 574 -9.87 20.94 8.68
N PHE A 575 -10.18 20.04 7.73
CA PHE A 575 -10.67 18.71 8.08
C PHE A 575 -9.63 17.89 8.86
N GLY A 576 -8.35 18.01 8.53
CA GLY A 576 -7.28 17.38 9.30
C GLY A 576 -7.26 17.80 10.76
N VAL A 577 -7.39 19.10 11.03
CA VAL A 577 -7.47 19.66 12.39
C VAL A 577 -8.76 19.22 13.11
N VAL A 578 -9.90 19.18 12.41
CA VAL A 578 -11.18 18.69 12.96
C VAL A 578 -11.07 17.23 13.39
N PHE A 579 -10.49 16.36 12.56
CA PHE A 579 -10.25 14.96 12.93
C PHE A 579 -9.28 14.84 14.11
N ALA A 580 -8.23 15.63 14.13
CA ALA A 580 -7.31 15.68 15.27
C ALA A 580 -8.00 16.12 16.56
N TRP A 581 -8.94 17.06 16.49
CA TRP A 581 -9.75 17.49 17.63
C TRP A 581 -10.72 16.39 18.11
N PHE A 582 -11.34 15.64 17.19
CA PHE A 582 -12.12 14.46 17.55
C PHE A 582 -11.25 13.38 18.19
N ALA A 583 -10.02 13.17 17.70
CA ALA A 583 -9.05 12.27 18.32
C ALA A 583 -8.77 12.68 19.79
N LYS A 584 -8.50 13.97 20.04
CA LYS A 584 -8.30 14.52 21.40
C LYS A 584 -9.48 14.19 22.32
N ARG A 585 -10.73 14.43 21.86
CA ARG A 585 -11.93 14.16 22.67
C ARG A 585 -12.08 12.70 23.09
N ARG A 586 -11.47 11.78 22.31
CA ARG A 586 -11.52 10.34 22.59
C ARG A 586 -10.38 9.80 23.43
N PHE A 587 -9.29 10.56 23.64
CA PHE A 587 -8.09 10.09 24.36
C PHE A 587 -8.39 9.46 25.71
N ARG A 588 -9.33 10.02 26.47
CA ARG A 588 -9.66 9.59 27.83
C ARG A 588 -10.91 8.70 27.93
N ARG A 589 -11.60 8.44 26.81
CA ARG A 589 -12.84 7.63 26.83
C ARG A 589 -12.60 6.12 26.80
N ASP A 590 -11.57 5.67 26.09
CA ASP A 590 -11.25 4.24 25.87
C ASP A 590 -9.91 3.88 26.51
N ILE A 591 -9.82 4.04 27.84
CA ILE A 591 -8.58 3.76 28.60
C ILE A 591 -8.44 2.26 28.87
N PHE A 592 -9.55 1.50 28.93
CA PHE A 592 -9.60 0.08 29.27
C PHE A 592 -10.24 -0.79 28.18
#